data_a687883b4126152f54b21629dfa933d8
#
_entry.id   a687883b4126152f54b21629dfa933d8
#
_cell.length_a   1.000
_cell.length_b   1.000
_cell.length_c   1.000
_cell.angle_alpha   90.00
_cell.angle_beta   90.00
_cell.angle_gamma   90.00
#
_symmetry.space_group_name_H-M   'P 1'
#
loop_
_entity.id
_entity.type
_entity.pdbx_description
1 polymer ?
#
loop_
_entity_poly.entity_id
_entity_poly.type
_entity_poly.pdbx_seq_one_letter_code
_entity_poly.pdbx_strand_id
1 'polypeptide(L)'
;PQLASDLDRVETRLQQLGQMFQQHLFDRLSSAGYRRNQASARFNNSLDMLLGRKQRQDPGLKFPQSPHAFYLDDVPYCTYFPTEQLPWMADLEAHTDLIESELNALLGQSSDQFSPYVHSGLEQPQNSGTTLLDSDDWTSAFLWQDGIQQSEVLASCPETAALMADLPLTMIGGLAPSVLFSKLDAGAKIDPHTGLLNCRLICHLP
;
A
#
# COMPACT_ATOMS: atom_id res chain seq x y z
N PRO A 1 27.29 32.77 -14.79
CA PRO A 1 27.94 32.61 -13.48
C PRO A 1 26.94 32.41 -12.35
N GLN A 2 25.87 33.21 -12.27
CA GLN A 2 24.87 33.11 -11.20
C GLN A 2 24.16 31.73 -11.18
N LEU A 3 23.65 31.27 -12.34
CA LEU A 3 22.95 29.97 -12.46
C LEU A 3 23.83 28.80 -12.01
N ALA A 4 25.12 28.78 -12.37
CA ALA A 4 26.04 27.73 -11.95
C ALA A 4 26.22 27.72 -10.42
N SER A 5 26.37 28.90 -9.81
CA SER A 5 26.47 29.03 -8.36
C SER A 5 25.17 28.59 -7.63
N ASP A 6 24.01 28.87 -8.23
CA ASP A 6 22.74 28.47 -7.68
C ASP A 6 22.53 26.94 -7.79
N LEU A 7 22.96 26.32 -8.90
CA LEU A 7 22.96 24.86 -9.06
C LEU A 7 23.87 24.18 -8.04
N ASP A 8 25.11 24.65 -7.85
CA ASP A 8 26.05 24.11 -6.85
C ASP A 8 25.46 24.17 -5.44
N ARG A 9 24.75 25.25 -5.09
CA ARG A 9 24.08 25.39 -3.80
C ARG A 9 22.93 24.38 -3.65
N VAL A 10 22.14 24.16 -4.68
CA VAL A 10 21.05 23.18 -4.69
C VAL A 10 21.61 21.77 -4.54
N GLU A 11 22.65 21.42 -5.31
CA GLU A 11 23.30 20.12 -5.22
C GLU A 11 23.89 19.86 -3.83
N THR A 12 24.60 20.85 -3.28
CA THR A 12 25.13 20.75 -1.91
C THR A 12 24.03 20.53 -0.90
N ARG A 13 22.91 21.24 -1.02
CA ARG A 13 21.77 21.10 -0.12
C ARG A 13 21.10 19.72 -0.24
N LEU A 14 20.93 19.21 -1.47
CA LEU A 14 20.38 17.86 -1.70
C LEU A 14 21.29 16.79 -1.10
N GLN A 15 22.61 16.91 -1.24
CA GLN A 15 23.57 15.99 -0.60
C GLN A 15 23.45 16.01 0.93
N GLN A 16 23.35 17.20 1.54
CA GLN A 16 23.17 17.34 2.97
C GLN A 16 21.86 16.68 3.45
N LEU A 17 20.77 16.92 2.76
CA LEU A 17 19.47 16.31 3.06
C LEU A 17 19.51 14.78 2.93
N GLY A 18 20.19 14.28 1.88
CA GLY A 18 20.41 12.84 1.71
C GLY A 18 21.20 12.22 2.87
N GLN A 19 22.26 12.89 3.34
CA GLN A 19 23.02 12.42 4.50
C GLN A 19 22.19 12.44 5.80
N MET A 20 21.45 13.51 6.03
CA MET A 20 20.55 13.60 7.19
C MET A 20 19.47 12.50 7.17
N PHE A 21 18.86 12.25 6.00
CA PHE A 21 17.91 11.15 5.83
C PHE A 21 18.55 9.80 6.16
N GLN A 22 19.73 9.51 5.61
CA GLN A 22 20.44 8.26 5.87
C GLN A 22 20.74 8.08 7.36
N GLN A 23 21.24 9.13 8.01
CA GLN A 23 21.55 9.08 9.45
C GLN A 23 20.27 8.80 10.25
N HIS A 24 19.22 9.57 10.02
CA HIS A 24 17.94 9.38 10.71
C HIS A 24 17.36 7.98 10.50
N LEU A 25 17.40 7.46 9.26
CA LEU A 25 16.94 6.10 8.95
C LEU A 25 17.73 5.06 9.78
N PHE A 26 19.05 5.14 9.80
CA PHE A 26 19.88 4.18 10.56
C PHE A 26 19.71 4.31 12.07
N ASP A 27 19.51 5.50 12.58
CA ASP A 27 19.22 5.71 14.01
C ASP A 27 17.90 5.06 14.40
N ARG A 28 16.86 5.23 13.57
CA ARG A 28 15.55 4.59 13.77
C ARG A 28 15.63 3.07 13.65
N LEU A 29 16.30 2.56 12.64
CA LEU A 29 16.50 1.12 12.45
C LEU A 29 17.28 0.51 13.61
N SER A 30 18.36 1.18 14.06
CA SER A 30 19.16 0.72 15.18
C SER A 30 18.37 0.70 16.48
N SER A 31 17.53 1.71 16.71
CA SER A 31 16.62 1.79 17.85
C SER A 31 15.57 0.69 17.83
N ALA A 32 15.13 0.29 16.63
CA ALA A 32 14.23 -0.84 16.42
C ALA A 32 14.93 -2.22 16.44
N GLY A 33 16.22 -2.26 16.78
CA GLY A 33 16.99 -3.51 16.93
C GLY A 33 17.70 -3.99 15.65
N TYR A 34 17.64 -3.23 14.55
CA TYR A 34 18.38 -3.62 13.34
C TYR A 34 19.89 -3.65 13.58
N ARG A 35 20.50 -4.74 13.14
CA ARG A 35 21.97 -4.93 13.09
C ARG A 35 22.29 -5.55 11.73
N ARG A 36 23.10 -4.88 10.92
CA ARG A 36 23.41 -5.30 9.54
C ARG A 36 23.96 -6.72 9.45
N ASN A 37 24.80 -7.11 10.40
CA ASN A 37 25.39 -8.45 10.45
C ASN A 37 24.44 -9.56 10.92
N GLN A 38 23.26 -9.20 11.40
CA GLN A 38 22.22 -10.12 11.88
C GLN A 38 21.00 -10.12 10.95
N ALA A 39 20.83 -9.08 10.17
CA ALA A 39 19.73 -8.96 9.21
C ALA A 39 19.97 -9.83 7.99
N SER A 40 18.89 -10.26 7.33
CA SER A 40 18.97 -11.05 6.10
C SER A 40 19.65 -10.27 4.97
N ALA A 41 20.31 -10.99 4.06
CA ALA A 41 20.91 -10.39 2.86
C ALA A 41 19.87 -9.65 2.03
N ARG A 42 18.65 -10.19 1.91
CA ARG A 42 17.50 -9.57 1.24
C ARG A 42 17.20 -8.18 1.79
N PHE A 43 17.05 -8.05 3.11
CA PHE A 43 16.75 -6.77 3.75
C PHE A 43 17.91 -5.78 3.61
N ASN A 44 19.16 -6.24 3.79
CA ASN A 44 20.35 -5.39 3.58
C ASN A 44 20.45 -4.88 2.13
N ASN A 45 20.18 -5.74 1.14
CA ASN A 45 20.14 -5.34 -0.25
C ASN A 45 19.06 -4.28 -0.52
N SER A 46 17.89 -4.46 0.07
CA SER A 46 16.78 -3.51 -0.08
C SER A 46 17.12 -2.14 0.49
N LEU A 47 17.79 -2.10 1.65
CA LEU A 47 18.30 -0.84 2.22
C LEU A 47 19.38 -0.21 1.33
N ASP A 48 20.30 -1.00 0.78
CA ASP A 48 21.33 -0.50 -0.13
C ASP A 48 20.71 0.06 -1.43
N MET A 49 19.63 -0.54 -1.94
CA MET A 49 18.88 0.00 -3.08
C MET A 49 18.17 1.31 -2.71
N LEU A 50 17.50 1.37 -1.56
CA LEU A 50 16.86 2.59 -1.06
C LEU A 50 17.83 3.77 -0.92
N LEU A 51 19.06 3.47 -0.54
CA LEU A 51 20.13 4.46 -0.33
C LEU A 51 20.97 4.73 -1.59
N GLY A 52 20.60 4.15 -2.73
CA GLY A 52 21.34 4.30 -3.98
C GLY A 52 22.73 3.65 -4.02
N ARG A 53 23.04 2.78 -3.06
CA ARG A 53 24.33 2.06 -2.96
C ARG A 53 24.37 0.80 -3.82
N LYS A 54 23.19 0.29 -4.16
CA LYS A 54 22.99 -0.87 -5.03
C LYS A 54 21.95 -0.52 -6.08
N GLN A 55 22.21 -0.88 -7.32
CA GLN A 55 21.21 -0.75 -8.39
C GLN A 55 20.23 -1.93 -8.32
N ARG A 56 18.96 -1.62 -8.53
CA ARG A 56 17.94 -2.62 -8.73
C ARG A 56 18.17 -3.32 -10.06
N GLN A 57 18.13 -4.63 -10.07
CA GLN A 57 18.16 -5.40 -11.32
C GLN A 57 16.75 -5.42 -11.90
N ASP A 58 16.64 -5.08 -13.18
CA ASP A 58 15.40 -5.28 -13.94
C ASP A 58 15.46 -6.66 -14.59
N PRO A 59 14.61 -7.61 -14.19
CA PRO A 59 14.58 -8.95 -14.79
C PRO A 59 13.91 -8.98 -16.17
N GLY A 60 13.65 -7.82 -16.80
CA GLY A 60 12.99 -7.74 -18.11
C GLY A 60 11.50 -8.11 -18.05
N LEU A 61 10.85 -7.91 -16.93
CA LEU A 61 9.44 -8.23 -16.75
C LEU A 61 8.56 -7.27 -17.55
N LYS A 62 7.50 -7.81 -18.15
CA LYS A 62 6.50 -6.99 -18.86
C LYS A 62 5.86 -5.93 -17.94
N PHE A 63 5.68 -6.29 -16.68
CA PHE A 63 5.15 -5.42 -15.64
C PHE A 63 6.12 -5.43 -14.46
N PRO A 64 7.15 -4.58 -14.46
CA PRO A 64 8.13 -4.55 -13.38
C PRO A 64 7.48 -4.07 -12.07
N GLN A 65 7.92 -4.64 -10.96
CA GLN A 65 7.55 -4.14 -9.65
C GLN A 65 8.23 -2.78 -9.43
N SER A 66 7.45 -1.70 -9.29
CA SER A 66 7.96 -0.34 -9.14
C SER A 66 7.32 0.37 -7.95
N PRO A 67 7.53 -0.15 -6.71
CA PRO A 67 6.96 0.45 -5.52
C PRO A 67 7.54 1.86 -5.29
N HIS A 68 6.72 2.76 -4.71
CA HIS A 68 7.12 4.15 -4.51
C HIS A 68 7.98 4.36 -3.27
N ALA A 69 7.75 3.60 -2.18
CA ALA A 69 8.40 3.84 -0.90
C ALA A 69 9.56 2.87 -0.63
N PHE A 70 9.34 1.57 -0.78
CA PHE A 70 10.34 0.58 -0.45
C PHE A 70 10.22 -0.65 -1.34
N TYR A 71 11.36 -1.05 -1.92
CA TYR A 71 11.51 -2.27 -2.70
C TYR A 71 12.18 -3.34 -1.86
N LEU A 72 11.47 -4.43 -1.57
CA LEU A 72 12.05 -5.62 -0.97
C LEU A 72 12.66 -6.48 -2.07
N ASP A 73 13.97 -6.77 -1.93
CA ASP A 73 14.74 -7.58 -2.87
C ASP A 73 14.25 -9.04 -2.87
N ASP A 74 14.39 -9.73 -4.00
CA ASP A 74 14.12 -11.16 -4.14
C ASP A 74 12.70 -11.59 -3.65
N VAL A 75 11.69 -10.76 -3.91
CA VAL A 75 10.29 -11.13 -3.72
C VAL A 75 9.81 -11.89 -4.95
N PRO A 76 9.10 -13.02 -4.78
CA PRO A 76 8.53 -13.73 -5.90
C PRO A 76 7.71 -12.82 -6.81
N TYR A 77 7.95 -12.92 -8.10
CA TYR A 77 7.15 -12.22 -9.09
C TYR A 77 6.10 -13.15 -9.66
N CYS A 78 4.84 -12.78 -9.47
CA CYS A 78 3.72 -13.48 -10.06
C CYS A 78 2.63 -12.45 -10.39
N THR A 79 2.05 -12.53 -11.58
CA THR A 79 0.95 -11.62 -11.97
C THR A 79 -0.30 -11.89 -11.13
N TYR A 80 -0.61 -13.18 -10.94
CA TYR A 80 -1.65 -13.67 -10.04
C TYR A 80 -1.11 -14.87 -9.30
N PHE A 81 -1.20 -14.85 -7.98
CA PHE A 81 -0.83 -16.01 -7.17
C PHE A 81 -1.88 -17.10 -7.30
N PRO A 82 -1.49 -18.36 -7.46
CA PRO A 82 -2.44 -19.48 -7.49
C PRO A 82 -3.24 -19.56 -6.19
N THR A 83 -4.56 -19.67 -6.29
CA THR A 83 -5.47 -19.72 -5.12
C THR A 83 -5.21 -20.96 -4.25
N GLU A 84 -4.69 -22.04 -4.84
CA GLU A 84 -4.31 -23.26 -4.14
C GLU A 84 -3.18 -23.04 -3.10
N GLN A 85 -2.39 -21.97 -3.28
CA GLN A 85 -1.37 -21.58 -2.30
C GLN A 85 -1.93 -20.75 -1.14
N LEU A 86 -3.18 -20.34 -1.24
CA LEU A 86 -3.87 -19.44 -0.32
C LEU A 86 -5.23 -20.08 0.08
N PRO A 87 -5.24 -21.17 0.86
CA PRO A 87 -6.43 -21.99 1.11
C PRO A 87 -7.59 -21.21 1.75
N TRP A 88 -7.30 -20.14 2.48
CA TRP A 88 -8.31 -19.25 3.06
C TRP A 88 -9.15 -18.50 2.02
N MET A 89 -8.69 -18.42 0.75
CA MET A 89 -9.45 -17.75 -0.31
C MET A 89 -10.74 -18.51 -0.65
N ALA A 90 -10.69 -19.82 -0.64
CA ALA A 90 -11.89 -20.65 -0.90
C ALA A 90 -12.97 -20.42 0.16
N ASP A 91 -12.57 -20.28 1.43
CA ASP A 91 -13.48 -19.98 2.53
C ASP A 91 -14.08 -18.56 2.37
N LEU A 92 -13.26 -17.59 1.96
CA LEU A 92 -13.74 -16.24 1.69
C LEU A 92 -14.73 -16.21 0.52
N GLU A 93 -14.43 -16.88 -0.58
CA GLU A 93 -15.30 -17.00 -1.75
C GLU A 93 -16.64 -17.67 -1.39
N ALA A 94 -16.64 -18.67 -0.51
CA ALA A 94 -17.86 -19.33 -0.05
C ALA A 94 -18.83 -18.40 0.73
N HIS A 95 -18.35 -17.26 1.20
CA HIS A 95 -19.14 -16.27 1.95
C HIS A 95 -19.47 -15.02 1.13
N THR A 96 -19.30 -15.06 -0.20
CA THR A 96 -19.56 -13.91 -1.10
C THR A 96 -20.99 -13.38 -0.94
N ASP A 97 -22.01 -14.24 -0.92
CA ASP A 97 -23.41 -13.82 -0.78
C ASP A 97 -23.68 -13.06 0.53
N LEU A 98 -23.01 -13.46 1.61
CA LEU A 98 -23.10 -12.81 2.91
C LEU A 98 -22.46 -11.42 2.86
N ILE A 99 -21.23 -11.33 2.32
CA ILE A 99 -20.49 -10.07 2.17
C ILE A 99 -21.28 -9.11 1.27
N GLU A 100 -21.82 -9.59 0.16
CA GLU A 100 -22.65 -8.81 -0.77
C GLU A 100 -23.92 -8.29 -0.09
N SER A 101 -24.57 -9.12 0.74
CA SER A 101 -25.77 -8.72 1.48
C SER A 101 -25.49 -7.55 2.42
N GLU A 102 -24.39 -7.62 3.20
CA GLU A 102 -23.99 -6.53 4.10
C GLU A 102 -23.55 -5.29 3.34
N LEU A 103 -22.81 -5.44 2.22
CA LEU A 103 -22.45 -4.33 1.34
C LEU A 103 -23.69 -3.63 0.78
N ASN A 104 -24.69 -4.39 0.29
CA ASN A 104 -25.93 -3.81 -0.23
C ASN A 104 -26.71 -3.07 0.86
N ALA A 105 -26.73 -3.61 2.09
CA ALA A 105 -27.33 -2.90 3.22
C ALA A 105 -26.59 -1.61 3.54
N LEU A 106 -25.24 -1.62 3.49
CA LEU A 106 -24.41 -0.45 3.70
C LEU A 106 -24.63 0.61 2.62
N LEU A 107 -24.73 0.22 1.34
CA LEU A 107 -25.02 1.12 0.22
C LEU A 107 -26.44 1.71 0.29
N GLY A 108 -27.38 1.00 0.91
CA GLY A 108 -28.77 1.46 1.13
C GLY A 108 -28.93 2.39 2.30
N GLN A 109 -27.97 2.44 3.22
CA GLN A 109 -27.89 3.43 4.29
C GLN A 109 -27.30 4.73 3.75
N SER A 110 -27.29 5.82 4.53
CA SER A 110 -26.75 7.09 4.06
C SER A 110 -25.32 6.94 3.51
N SER A 111 -25.00 7.70 2.45
CA SER A 111 -23.72 7.68 1.72
C SER A 111 -22.48 8.08 2.56
N ASP A 112 -22.67 8.39 3.83
CA ASP A 112 -21.64 8.99 4.68
C ASP A 112 -20.48 8.04 5.05
N GLN A 113 -20.66 6.72 4.81
CA GLN A 113 -19.60 5.72 5.08
C GLN A 113 -18.67 5.51 3.89
N PHE A 114 -19.04 5.97 2.71
CA PHE A 114 -18.19 5.96 1.54
C PHE A 114 -17.57 7.34 1.31
N SER A 115 -16.26 7.38 1.15
CA SER A 115 -15.52 8.60 0.85
C SER A 115 -14.61 8.39 -0.34
N PRO A 116 -14.19 9.46 -1.05
CA PRO A 116 -13.22 9.33 -2.14
C PRO A 116 -12.02 8.49 -1.71
N TYR A 117 -11.69 7.48 -2.52
CA TYR A 117 -10.56 6.59 -2.20
C TYR A 117 -9.21 7.32 -2.30
N VAL A 118 -9.09 8.22 -3.27
CA VAL A 118 -7.91 9.09 -3.43
C VAL A 118 -8.30 10.49 -3.03
N HIS A 119 -7.73 10.97 -1.94
CA HIS A 119 -8.00 12.32 -1.44
C HIS A 119 -6.71 13.13 -1.30
N SER A 120 -6.83 14.46 -1.39
CA SER A 120 -5.75 15.41 -1.21
C SER A 120 -5.31 15.43 0.25
N GLY A 121 -4.34 14.58 0.60
CA GLY A 121 -3.70 14.53 1.92
C GLY A 121 -2.19 14.55 1.77
N LEU A 122 -1.49 15.09 2.76
CA LEU A 122 -0.02 15.24 2.74
C LEU A 122 0.74 13.91 2.79
N GLU A 123 0.06 12.78 3.02
CA GLU A 123 0.69 11.48 3.25
C GLU A 123 0.57 10.48 2.10
N GLN A 124 -0.19 10.80 1.05
CA GLN A 124 -0.25 9.90 -0.11
C GLN A 124 0.85 10.24 -1.11
N PRO A 125 1.63 9.25 -1.58
CA PRO A 125 2.51 9.46 -2.71
C PRO A 125 1.64 9.91 -3.87
N GLN A 126 1.89 11.14 -4.31
CA GLN A 126 1.16 11.75 -5.40
C GLN A 126 1.35 10.91 -6.66
N ASN A 127 0.42 10.01 -6.94
CA ASN A 127 0.14 9.60 -8.29
C ASN A 127 -0.51 10.80 -8.97
N SER A 128 0.34 11.77 -9.29
CA SER A 128 0.01 13.06 -9.88
C SER A 128 -0.49 12.90 -11.32
N GLY A 129 -1.62 12.30 -11.49
CA GLY A 129 -2.20 12.07 -12.81
C GLY A 129 -3.55 11.40 -12.76
N THR A 130 -4.04 11.03 -11.57
CA THR A 130 -5.38 10.44 -11.50
C THR A 130 -6.44 11.55 -11.58
N THR A 131 -7.37 11.37 -12.51
CA THR A 131 -8.58 12.19 -12.61
C THR A 131 -9.55 11.92 -11.45
N LEU A 132 -9.23 10.93 -10.59
CA LEU A 132 -10.06 10.46 -9.48
C LEU A 132 -9.64 11.04 -8.12
N LEU A 133 -8.77 12.06 -8.10
CA LEU A 133 -8.41 12.77 -6.87
C LEU A 133 -9.62 13.56 -6.36
N ASP A 134 -10.01 13.32 -5.11
CA ASP A 134 -11.20 13.92 -4.46
C ASP A 134 -12.50 13.71 -5.27
N SER A 135 -12.59 12.60 -6.04
CA SER A 135 -13.74 12.26 -6.87
C SER A 135 -14.62 11.22 -6.21
N ASP A 136 -15.92 11.41 -6.30
CA ASP A 136 -16.92 10.43 -5.88
C ASP A 136 -17.05 9.26 -6.88
N ASP A 137 -16.42 9.34 -8.05
CA ASP A 137 -16.42 8.26 -9.03
C ASP A 137 -15.67 7.02 -8.55
N TRP A 138 -14.77 7.18 -7.57
CA TRP A 138 -14.09 6.07 -6.89
C TRP A 138 -14.10 6.30 -5.39
N THR A 139 -14.98 5.58 -4.71
CA THR A 139 -15.18 5.69 -3.27
C THR A 139 -14.86 4.38 -2.56
N SER A 140 -14.63 4.47 -1.26
CA SER A 140 -14.35 3.32 -0.40
C SER A 140 -14.97 3.47 0.97
N ALA A 141 -15.36 2.32 1.55
CA ALA A 141 -15.73 2.19 2.96
C ALA A 141 -14.77 1.20 3.61
N PHE A 142 -13.93 1.68 4.54
CA PHE A 142 -12.91 0.87 5.19
C PHE A 142 -13.47 0.12 6.40
N LEU A 143 -13.21 -1.18 6.50
CA LEU A 143 -13.32 -1.96 7.73
C LEU A 143 -12.04 -1.80 8.57
N TRP A 144 -10.88 -1.88 7.91
CA TRP A 144 -9.56 -1.52 8.46
C TRP A 144 -8.85 -0.58 7.51
N GLN A 145 -8.31 0.50 8.04
CA GLN A 145 -7.47 1.44 7.30
C GLN A 145 -6.12 1.55 7.99
N ASP A 146 -5.04 1.17 7.29
CA ASP A 146 -3.67 1.26 7.79
C ASP A 146 -3.46 0.61 9.17
N GLY A 147 -4.11 -0.54 9.39
CA GLY A 147 -4.06 -1.29 10.64
C GLY A 147 -5.01 -0.80 11.72
N ILE A 148 -5.84 0.19 11.45
CA ILE A 148 -6.81 0.77 12.38
C ILE A 148 -8.23 0.34 11.99
N GLN A 149 -8.96 -0.21 12.94
CA GLN A 149 -10.36 -0.58 12.78
C GLN A 149 -11.26 0.64 12.63
N GLN A 150 -12.20 0.58 11.69
CA GLN A 150 -13.21 1.61 11.45
C GLN A 150 -14.53 1.16 12.06
N SER A 151 -14.80 1.60 13.28
CA SER A 151 -15.86 1.06 14.13
C SER A 151 -17.25 1.19 13.52
N GLU A 152 -17.53 2.23 12.76
CA GLU A 152 -18.86 2.47 12.16
C GLU A 152 -19.16 1.48 11.05
N VAL A 153 -18.19 1.25 10.14
CA VAL A 153 -18.33 0.27 9.05
C VAL A 153 -18.36 -1.15 9.61
N LEU A 154 -17.49 -1.46 10.59
CA LEU A 154 -17.49 -2.77 11.27
C LEU A 154 -18.82 -3.06 11.95
N ALA A 155 -19.45 -2.06 12.59
CA ALA A 155 -20.76 -2.23 13.21
C ALA A 155 -21.88 -2.47 12.19
N SER A 156 -21.74 -1.93 10.98
CA SER A 156 -22.69 -2.09 9.88
C SER A 156 -22.53 -3.41 9.13
N CYS A 157 -21.34 -4.06 9.22
CA CYS A 157 -20.99 -5.28 8.50
C CYS A 157 -20.37 -6.32 9.47
N PRO A 158 -21.10 -6.75 10.52
CA PRO A 158 -20.54 -7.58 11.59
C PRO A 158 -20.10 -8.98 11.13
N GLU A 159 -20.80 -9.59 10.19
CA GLU A 159 -20.46 -10.93 9.67
C GLU A 159 -19.22 -10.84 8.78
N THR A 160 -19.13 -9.85 7.91
CA THR A 160 -17.92 -9.57 7.12
C THR A 160 -16.74 -9.27 8.05
N ALA A 161 -16.96 -8.48 9.10
CA ALA A 161 -15.91 -8.16 10.08
C ALA A 161 -15.38 -9.44 10.78
N ALA A 162 -16.27 -10.35 11.15
CA ALA A 162 -15.91 -11.63 11.76
C ALA A 162 -15.09 -12.51 10.79
N LEU A 163 -15.51 -12.63 9.53
CA LEU A 163 -14.77 -13.35 8.49
C LEU A 163 -13.36 -12.76 8.30
N MET A 164 -13.25 -11.45 8.23
CA MET A 164 -11.94 -10.78 8.05
C MET A 164 -11.02 -11.01 9.25
N ALA A 165 -11.55 -11.09 10.47
CA ALA A 165 -10.76 -11.33 11.68
C ALA A 165 -10.09 -12.71 11.69
N ASP A 166 -10.67 -13.70 11.01
CA ASP A 166 -10.15 -15.06 10.90
C ASP A 166 -9.12 -15.23 9.77
N LEU A 167 -8.95 -14.21 8.90
CA LEU A 167 -7.97 -14.25 7.81
C LEU A 167 -6.55 -13.99 8.32
N PRO A 168 -5.51 -14.51 7.62
CA PRO A 168 -4.11 -14.29 7.98
C PRO A 168 -3.65 -12.87 7.60
N LEU A 169 -4.31 -11.86 8.13
CA LEU A 169 -4.00 -10.46 7.87
C LEU A 169 -2.68 -10.06 8.53
N THR A 170 -1.84 -9.37 7.79
CA THR A 170 -0.61 -8.81 8.34
C THR A 170 -0.92 -7.57 9.17
N MET A 171 -0.61 -7.61 10.46
CA MET A 171 -0.86 -6.51 11.40
C MET A 171 0.41 -5.66 11.56
N ILE A 172 0.45 -4.49 10.96
CA ILE A 172 1.55 -3.50 11.09
C ILE A 172 0.90 -2.16 11.37
N GLY A 173 1.05 -1.65 12.59
CA GLY A 173 0.45 -0.38 13.00
C GLY A 173 0.83 0.78 12.09
N GLY A 174 -0.15 1.53 11.62
CA GLY A 174 0.02 2.64 10.68
C GLY A 174 0.30 2.23 9.23
N LEU A 175 0.15 0.92 8.88
CA LEU A 175 0.44 0.46 7.52
C LEU A 175 -0.50 -0.68 7.04
N ALA A 176 -0.87 -1.61 7.90
CA ALA A 176 -1.62 -2.81 7.51
C ALA A 176 -2.40 -3.41 8.68
N PRO A 177 -3.52 -4.11 8.39
CA PRO A 177 -4.11 -4.30 7.08
C PRO A 177 -4.91 -3.10 6.60
N SER A 178 -5.23 -3.08 5.29
CA SER A 178 -6.33 -2.28 4.77
C SER A 178 -7.35 -3.25 4.18
N VAL A 179 -8.57 -3.20 4.71
CA VAL A 179 -9.73 -4.00 4.27
C VAL A 179 -10.86 -3.03 3.99
N LEU A 180 -11.40 -3.07 2.80
CA LEU A 180 -12.37 -2.07 2.36
C LEU A 180 -13.34 -2.62 1.31
N PHE A 181 -14.51 -2.05 1.25
CA PHE A 181 -15.34 -2.06 0.08
C PHE A 181 -14.90 -0.94 -0.85
N SER A 182 -14.71 -1.25 -2.12
CA SER A 182 -14.30 -0.30 -3.15
C SER A 182 -15.38 -0.21 -4.21
N LYS A 183 -15.89 0.99 -4.44
CA LYS A 183 -16.93 1.27 -5.43
C LYS A 183 -16.35 2.17 -6.52
N LEU A 184 -16.39 1.70 -7.75
CA LEU A 184 -16.03 2.47 -8.94
C LEU A 184 -17.26 2.68 -9.79
N ASP A 185 -17.61 3.92 -10.08
CA ASP A 185 -18.80 4.25 -10.86
C ASP A 185 -18.66 3.87 -12.34
N ALA A 186 -19.78 3.61 -12.98
CA ALA A 186 -19.82 3.20 -14.37
C ALA A 186 -19.18 4.27 -15.28
N GLY A 187 -18.20 3.85 -16.08
CA GLY A 187 -17.44 4.73 -16.96
C GLY A 187 -16.20 5.36 -16.33
N ALA A 188 -16.03 5.29 -15.02
CA ALA A 188 -14.80 5.72 -14.36
C ALA A 188 -13.66 4.74 -14.65
N LYS A 189 -12.43 5.24 -14.64
CA LYS A 189 -11.24 4.47 -14.97
C LYS A 189 -10.13 4.76 -13.99
N ILE A 190 -9.60 3.70 -13.39
CA ILE A 190 -8.37 3.76 -12.59
C ILE A 190 -7.18 3.57 -13.53
N ASP A 191 -6.30 4.57 -13.58
CA ASP A 191 -5.09 4.47 -14.39
C ASP A 191 -4.10 3.45 -13.82
N PRO A 192 -3.24 2.84 -14.67
CA PRO A 192 -2.20 1.95 -14.21
C PRO A 192 -1.32 2.62 -13.15
N HIS A 193 -1.17 1.96 -12.01
CA HIS A 193 -0.41 2.49 -10.88
C HIS A 193 0.35 1.39 -10.16
N THR A 194 1.25 1.78 -9.27
CA THR A 194 2.00 0.87 -8.41
C THR A 194 1.78 1.24 -6.94
N GLY A 195 1.90 0.23 -6.06
CA GLY A 195 1.77 0.45 -4.63
C GLY A 195 3.02 1.02 -3.96
N LEU A 196 2.94 1.25 -2.66
CA LEU A 196 4.05 1.75 -1.83
C LEU A 196 5.16 0.70 -1.68
N LEU A 197 4.79 -0.57 -1.59
CA LEU A 197 5.66 -1.70 -1.30
C LEU A 197 5.40 -2.82 -2.31
N ASN A 198 6.42 -3.64 -2.61
CA ASN A 198 6.26 -4.85 -3.43
C ASN A 198 6.11 -6.13 -2.60
N CYS A 199 6.07 -6.03 -1.28
CA CYS A 199 5.91 -7.18 -0.37
C CYS A 199 4.50 -7.33 0.20
N ARG A 200 3.50 -6.71 -0.43
CA ARG A 200 2.08 -6.88 -0.13
C ARG A 200 1.37 -7.54 -1.30
N LEU A 201 0.39 -8.35 -0.98
CA LEU A 201 -0.62 -8.82 -1.93
C LEU A 201 -1.94 -8.09 -1.67
N ILE A 202 -2.71 -7.90 -2.73
CA ILE A 202 -4.09 -7.42 -2.64
C ILE A 202 -4.97 -8.59 -3.08
N CYS A 203 -5.94 -8.92 -2.25
CA CYS A 203 -7.00 -9.86 -2.61
C CYS A 203 -8.21 -9.05 -3.04
N HIS A 204 -8.71 -9.32 -4.22
CA HIS A 204 -9.97 -8.76 -4.71
C HIS A 204 -11.02 -9.87 -4.71
N LEU A 205 -12.16 -9.57 -4.12
CA LEU A 205 -13.40 -10.35 -4.22
C LEU A 205 -14.38 -9.48 -5.02
N PRO A 206 -14.57 -9.75 -6.34
CA PRO A 206 -15.41 -8.95 -7.21
C PRO A 206 -16.89 -9.26 -7.03
#